data_c8e8a45fa15fb90837f40addfc3972f3
#
_entry.id   c8e8a45fa15fb90837f40addfc3972f3
#
_cell.length_a   1.000
_cell.length_b   1.000
_cell.length_c   1.000
_cell.angle_alpha   90.00
_cell.angle_beta   90.00
_cell.angle_gamma   90.00
#
_symmetry.space_group_name_H-M   'P 1'
#
loop_
_entity.id
_entity.type
_entity.pdbx_description
1 polymer ?
#
loop_
_entity_poly.entity_id
_entity_poly.type
_entity_poly.pdbx_seq_one_letter_code
_entity_poly.pdbx_strand_id
1 'polypeptide(L)'
;VDHTVGVDTGLTILRVVAGLTLAAHGYQKFFSGGRIAGTGRWFDSLGMRPGRLHALAAATTEIGAGVLLAAGLLTSLAGAALVAVMLVAGWTVHRDKGFFSVNSGWEYNLILAVIGVAVGTTGAGSYSLDGVLGLTGVFSGLPGFLIAAIGGLAAGSAQLIVFYRPLSVTAS
;
A
#
# COMPACT_ATOMS: atom_id res chain seq x y z
N VAL A 1 27.29 -14.79 13.70
CA VAL A 1 26.14 -13.88 13.69
C VAL A 1 24.92 -14.75 13.87
N ASP A 2 24.11 -14.49 14.91
CA ASP A 2 22.87 -15.21 15.13
C ASP A 2 21.95 -14.96 13.92
N HIS A 3 21.51 -16.03 13.26
CA HIS A 3 20.67 -15.95 12.07
C HIS A 3 19.36 -15.18 12.34
N THR A 4 18.84 -15.29 13.55
CA THR A 4 17.63 -14.59 13.99
C THR A 4 17.83 -13.08 14.05
N VAL A 5 18.95 -12.59 14.57
CA VAL A 5 19.28 -11.16 14.61
C VAL A 5 19.38 -10.56 13.20
N GLY A 6 19.98 -11.30 12.26
CA GLY A 6 20.09 -10.86 10.87
C GLY A 6 18.72 -10.73 10.18
N VAL A 7 17.86 -11.73 10.38
CA VAL A 7 16.49 -11.72 9.82
C VAL A 7 15.66 -10.57 10.40
N ASP A 8 15.65 -10.41 11.73
CA ASP A 8 14.91 -9.36 12.42
C ASP A 8 15.36 -7.96 12.00
N THR A 9 16.66 -7.76 11.83
CA THR A 9 17.23 -6.50 11.35
C THR A 9 16.81 -6.24 9.90
N GLY A 10 16.88 -7.23 9.01
CA GLY A 10 16.46 -7.11 7.62
C GLY A 10 14.98 -6.76 7.49
N LEU A 11 14.12 -7.46 8.26
CA LEU A 11 12.67 -7.17 8.31
C LEU A 11 12.40 -5.76 8.82
N THR A 12 13.13 -5.31 9.84
CA THR A 12 12.99 -3.95 10.36
C THR A 12 13.33 -2.90 9.32
N ILE A 13 14.46 -3.05 8.63
CA ILE A 13 14.87 -2.13 7.56
C ILE A 13 13.81 -2.10 6.46
N LEU A 14 13.36 -3.27 6.00
CA LEU A 14 12.40 -3.39 4.91
C LEU A 14 11.07 -2.70 5.24
N ARG A 15 10.49 -2.98 6.43
CA ARG A 15 9.20 -2.41 6.85
C ARG A 15 9.29 -0.92 7.16
N VAL A 16 10.41 -0.45 7.73
CA VAL A 16 10.61 0.98 8.02
C VAL A 16 10.71 1.78 6.72
N VAL A 17 11.54 1.33 5.78
CA VAL A 17 11.71 2.02 4.50
C VAL A 17 10.40 1.99 3.69
N ALA A 18 9.76 0.84 3.55
CA ALA A 18 8.50 0.73 2.81
C ALA A 18 7.37 1.54 3.49
N GLY A 19 7.29 1.49 4.82
CA GLY A 19 6.29 2.22 5.60
C GLY A 19 6.46 3.74 5.49
N LEU A 20 7.68 4.25 5.67
CA LEU A 20 7.96 5.67 5.53
C LEU A 20 7.74 6.17 4.09
N THR A 21 8.08 5.35 3.10
CA THR A 21 7.80 5.65 1.70
C THR A 21 6.30 5.80 1.47
N LEU A 22 5.49 4.85 1.95
CA LEU A 22 4.03 4.91 1.83
C LEU A 22 3.46 6.14 2.56
N ALA A 23 3.90 6.40 3.80
CA ALA A 23 3.46 7.56 4.56
C ALA A 23 3.81 8.89 3.88
N ALA A 24 4.98 8.98 3.24
CA ALA A 24 5.39 10.16 2.48
C ALA A 24 4.45 10.45 1.29
N HIS A 25 3.97 9.41 0.58
CA HIS A 25 2.97 9.56 -0.48
C HIS A 25 1.63 10.09 0.04
N GLY A 26 1.18 9.61 1.19
CA GLY A 26 -0.02 10.14 1.84
C GLY A 26 0.15 11.57 2.32
N TYR A 27 1.29 11.88 2.96
CA TYR A 27 1.64 13.24 3.39
C TYR A 27 1.62 14.24 2.23
N GLN A 28 2.21 13.86 1.10
CA GLN A 28 2.23 14.69 -0.10
C GLN A 28 0.83 15.09 -0.57
N LYS A 29 -0.16 14.18 -0.48
CA LYS A 29 -1.55 14.45 -0.86
C LYS A 29 -2.22 15.49 0.04
N PHE A 30 -1.82 15.57 1.32
CA PHE A 30 -2.35 16.59 2.24
C PHE A 30 -1.68 17.94 2.09
N PHE A 31 -0.36 17.98 1.88
CA PHE A 31 0.45 19.18 2.11
C PHE A 31 1.12 19.73 0.85
N SER A 32 1.14 18.98 -0.27
CA SER A 32 1.81 19.41 -1.50
C SER A 32 0.84 19.63 -2.66
N GLY A 33 1.28 20.41 -3.65
CA GLY A 33 0.53 20.67 -4.88
C GLY A 33 -0.89 21.20 -4.61
N GLY A 34 -1.88 20.61 -5.28
CA GLY A 34 -3.29 20.97 -5.11
C GLY A 34 -3.95 20.43 -3.84
N ARG A 35 -3.19 19.79 -2.95
CA ARG A 35 -3.66 19.13 -1.72
C ARG A 35 -4.80 18.14 -2.02
N ILE A 36 -5.63 17.80 -1.03
CA ILE A 36 -6.77 16.87 -1.20
C ILE A 36 -7.72 17.33 -2.31
N ALA A 37 -7.94 18.62 -2.46
CA ALA A 37 -8.84 19.12 -3.52
C ALA A 37 -8.26 18.90 -4.92
N GLY A 38 -6.96 19.14 -5.11
CA GLY A 38 -6.27 18.90 -6.39
C GLY A 38 -6.17 17.41 -6.70
N THR A 39 -5.77 16.60 -5.71
CA THR A 39 -5.73 15.15 -5.82
C THR A 39 -7.11 14.58 -6.16
N GLY A 40 -8.19 15.13 -5.56
CA GLY A 40 -9.55 14.71 -5.84
C GLY A 40 -9.95 14.97 -7.29
N ARG A 41 -9.69 16.17 -7.83
CA ARG A 41 -9.95 16.46 -9.26
C ARG A 41 -9.17 15.52 -10.18
N TRP A 42 -7.92 15.23 -9.84
CA TRP A 42 -7.13 14.26 -10.59
C TRP A 42 -7.72 12.85 -10.51
N PHE A 43 -8.19 12.39 -9.34
CA PHE A 43 -8.88 11.10 -9.23
C PHE A 43 -10.18 11.04 -10.02
N ASP A 44 -10.98 12.13 -10.02
CA ASP A 44 -12.17 12.22 -10.87
C ASP A 44 -11.80 12.07 -12.37
N SER A 45 -10.69 12.68 -12.81
CA SER A 45 -10.21 12.56 -14.19
C SER A 45 -9.72 11.15 -14.55
N LEU A 46 -9.25 10.37 -13.55
CA LEU A 46 -8.90 8.96 -13.73
C LEU A 46 -10.13 8.03 -13.74
N GLY A 47 -11.31 8.54 -13.41
CA GLY A 47 -12.53 7.75 -13.28
C GLY A 47 -12.77 7.19 -11.88
N MET A 48 -11.99 7.56 -10.87
CA MET A 48 -12.23 7.21 -9.46
C MET A 48 -13.17 8.24 -8.82
N ARG A 49 -14.48 7.93 -8.74
CA ARG A 49 -15.51 8.86 -8.30
C ARG A 49 -16.25 8.40 -7.04
N PRO A 50 -16.53 9.32 -6.08
CA PRO A 50 -16.16 10.74 -6.04
C PRO A 50 -14.69 10.94 -5.65
N GLY A 51 -13.92 11.70 -6.45
CA GLY A 51 -12.47 11.79 -6.35
C GLY A 51 -11.97 12.37 -5.03
N ARG A 52 -12.69 13.34 -4.42
CA ARG A 52 -12.31 13.90 -3.12
C ARG A 52 -12.34 12.87 -1.99
N LEU A 53 -13.35 11.97 -2.00
CA LEU A 53 -13.43 10.88 -1.04
C LEU A 53 -12.23 9.93 -1.20
N HIS A 54 -11.92 9.55 -2.44
CA HIS A 54 -10.79 8.67 -2.72
C HIS A 54 -9.44 9.32 -2.43
N ALA A 55 -9.29 10.63 -2.66
CA ALA A 55 -8.09 11.36 -2.29
C ALA A 55 -7.85 11.36 -0.77
N LEU A 56 -8.91 11.60 0.01
CA LEU A 56 -8.84 11.54 1.46
C LEU A 56 -8.57 10.11 1.96
N ALA A 57 -9.31 9.12 1.44
CA ALA A 57 -9.13 7.72 1.79
C ALA A 57 -7.70 7.24 1.47
N ALA A 58 -7.18 7.53 0.27
CA ALA A 58 -5.82 7.18 -0.11
C ALA A 58 -4.79 7.83 0.83
N ALA A 59 -4.90 9.16 1.05
CA ALA A 59 -3.95 9.89 1.89
C ALA A 59 -3.93 9.36 3.34
N THR A 60 -5.10 9.12 3.94
CA THR A 60 -5.21 8.60 5.32
C THR A 60 -4.74 7.15 5.42
N THR A 61 -5.09 6.30 4.45
CA THR A 61 -4.63 4.90 4.41
C THR A 61 -3.11 4.83 4.24
N GLU A 62 -2.54 5.61 3.34
CA GLU A 62 -1.11 5.62 3.10
C GLU A 62 -0.32 6.09 4.33
N ILE A 63 -0.78 7.13 5.03
CA ILE A 63 -0.13 7.57 6.27
C ILE A 63 -0.32 6.52 7.37
N GLY A 64 -1.56 6.09 7.61
CA GLY A 64 -1.86 5.16 8.69
C GLY A 64 -1.16 3.81 8.50
N ALA A 65 -1.34 3.18 7.35
CA ALA A 65 -0.67 1.90 7.04
C ALA A 65 0.86 2.05 6.98
N GLY A 66 1.37 3.17 6.47
CA GLY A 66 2.80 3.44 6.44
C GLY A 66 3.41 3.54 7.84
N VAL A 67 2.77 4.25 8.76
CA VAL A 67 3.20 4.36 10.16
C VAL A 67 3.09 3.01 10.87
N LEU A 68 1.98 2.29 10.69
CA LEU A 68 1.81 0.95 11.27
C LEU A 68 2.87 -0.03 10.77
N LEU A 69 3.16 -0.02 9.47
CA LEU A 69 4.18 -0.87 8.87
C LEU A 69 5.57 -0.52 9.41
N ALA A 70 5.93 0.76 9.48
CA ALA A 70 7.22 1.20 10.02
C ALA A 70 7.37 0.80 11.50
N ALA A 71 6.34 0.98 12.31
CA ALA A 71 6.33 0.59 13.71
C ALA A 71 6.29 -0.94 13.92
N GLY A 72 5.89 -1.71 12.89
CA GLY A 72 5.66 -3.15 12.99
C GLY A 72 4.46 -3.45 13.87
N LEU A 73 3.35 -2.72 13.69
CA LEU A 73 2.11 -2.91 14.41
C LEU A 73 0.99 -3.30 13.44
N LEU A 74 0.26 -4.38 13.75
CA LEU A 74 -0.77 -4.96 12.89
C LEU A 74 -0.21 -5.21 11.47
N THR A 75 0.97 -5.79 11.41
CA THR A 75 1.85 -5.78 10.23
C THR A 75 1.20 -6.36 8.99
N SER A 76 0.46 -7.47 9.10
CA SER A 76 -0.22 -8.05 7.94
C SER A 76 -1.40 -7.20 7.45
N LEU A 77 -2.10 -6.47 8.33
CA LEU A 77 -3.14 -5.52 7.93
C LEU A 77 -2.53 -4.29 7.24
N ALA A 78 -1.41 -3.78 7.75
CA ALA A 78 -0.67 -2.70 7.08
C ALA A 78 -0.15 -3.15 5.71
N GLY A 79 0.32 -4.41 5.61
CA GLY A 79 0.69 -5.04 4.35
C GLY A 79 -0.47 -5.16 3.37
N ALA A 80 -1.66 -5.55 3.84
CA ALA A 80 -2.88 -5.61 3.04
C ALA A 80 -3.27 -4.23 2.49
N ALA A 81 -3.19 -3.18 3.32
CA ALA A 81 -3.44 -1.81 2.88
C ALA A 81 -2.45 -1.35 1.81
N LEU A 82 -1.16 -1.69 1.97
CA LEU A 82 -0.12 -1.41 0.95
C LEU A 82 -0.46 -2.13 -0.37
N VAL A 83 -0.81 -3.42 -0.33
CA VAL A 83 -1.21 -4.19 -1.52
C VAL A 83 -2.42 -3.56 -2.19
N ALA A 84 -3.47 -3.20 -1.44
CA ALA A 84 -4.68 -2.58 -1.98
C ALA A 84 -4.38 -1.23 -2.67
N VAL A 85 -3.60 -0.36 -2.02
CA VAL A 85 -3.20 0.94 -2.59
C VAL A 85 -2.37 0.74 -3.86
N MET A 86 -1.42 -0.21 -3.86
CA MET A 86 -0.59 -0.48 -5.04
C MET A 86 -1.39 -1.08 -6.20
N LEU A 87 -2.37 -1.95 -5.92
CA LEU A 87 -3.28 -2.48 -6.94
C LEU A 87 -4.11 -1.34 -7.57
N VAL A 88 -4.73 -0.50 -6.76
CA VAL A 88 -5.56 0.61 -7.26
C VAL A 88 -4.71 1.59 -8.06
N ALA A 89 -3.55 2.02 -7.55
CA ALA A 89 -2.66 2.93 -8.26
C ALA A 89 -2.11 2.30 -9.56
N GLY A 90 -1.67 1.05 -9.50
CA GLY A 90 -1.20 0.31 -10.67
C GLY A 90 -2.26 0.24 -11.76
N TRP A 91 -3.49 -0.05 -11.39
CA TRP A 91 -4.60 -0.17 -12.32
C TRP A 91 -5.07 1.16 -12.91
N THR A 92 -5.23 2.19 -12.07
CA THR A 92 -5.84 3.47 -12.51
C THR A 92 -4.86 4.43 -13.17
N VAL A 93 -3.55 4.33 -12.83
CA VAL A 93 -2.54 5.32 -13.24
C VAL A 93 -1.47 4.72 -14.15
N HIS A 94 -1.05 3.46 -13.88
CA HIS A 94 0.20 2.94 -14.42
C HIS A 94 0.05 1.84 -15.47
N ARG A 95 -1.07 1.10 -15.51
CA ARG A 95 -1.23 -0.09 -16.38
C ARG A 95 -0.98 0.17 -17.86
N ASP A 96 -1.44 1.33 -18.36
CA ASP A 96 -1.35 1.67 -19.78
C ASP A 96 0.01 2.26 -20.18
N LYS A 97 0.94 2.42 -19.20
CA LYS A 97 2.29 2.96 -19.39
C LYS A 97 3.38 1.88 -19.47
N GLY A 98 2.96 0.62 -19.49
CA GLY A 98 3.86 -0.53 -19.54
C GLY A 98 4.47 -0.88 -18.18
N PHE A 99 5.48 -1.74 -18.18
CA PHE A 99 6.07 -2.27 -16.96
C PHE A 99 7.03 -1.28 -16.28
N PHE A 100 7.98 -0.74 -17.03
CA PHE A 100 9.14 -0.02 -16.48
C PHE A 100 8.80 1.33 -15.86
N SER A 101 9.31 1.57 -14.65
CA SER A 101 9.11 2.80 -13.87
C SER A 101 9.66 4.05 -14.56
N VAL A 102 10.68 3.93 -15.40
CA VAL A 102 11.21 5.03 -16.22
C VAL A 102 10.15 5.65 -17.14
N ASN A 103 9.16 4.85 -17.55
CA ASN A 103 8.00 5.30 -18.33
C ASN A 103 6.75 5.54 -17.45
N SER A 104 6.92 5.67 -16.15
CA SER A 104 5.82 5.71 -15.18
C SER A 104 4.96 4.43 -15.15
N GLY A 105 5.54 3.27 -15.52
CA GLY A 105 4.88 1.97 -15.50
C GLY A 105 4.66 1.42 -14.10
N TRP A 106 4.07 0.21 -14.01
CA TRP A 106 3.60 -0.38 -12.77
C TRP A 106 4.66 -1.19 -11.98
N GLU A 107 5.92 -1.23 -12.43
CA GLU A 107 7.04 -1.92 -11.75
C GLU A 107 7.14 -1.57 -10.26
N TYR A 108 7.11 -0.28 -9.93
CA TYR A 108 7.18 0.20 -8.56
C TYR A 108 6.00 -0.28 -7.70
N ASN A 109 4.80 -0.29 -8.28
CA ASN A 109 3.60 -0.79 -7.59
C ASN A 109 3.73 -2.28 -7.29
N LEU A 110 4.25 -3.07 -8.23
CA LEU A 110 4.49 -4.49 -8.03
C LEU A 110 5.47 -4.74 -6.89
N ILE A 111 6.63 -4.05 -6.90
CA ILE A 111 7.67 -4.23 -5.88
C ILE A 111 7.11 -3.92 -4.49
N LEU A 112 6.41 -2.81 -4.32
CA LEU A 112 5.80 -2.44 -3.03
C LEU A 112 4.70 -3.42 -2.60
N ALA A 113 3.87 -3.90 -3.53
CA ALA A 113 2.86 -4.91 -3.21
C ALA A 113 3.50 -6.21 -2.73
N VAL A 114 4.56 -6.68 -3.42
CA VAL A 114 5.32 -7.87 -3.01
C VAL A 114 5.96 -7.69 -1.64
N ILE A 115 6.52 -6.51 -1.34
CA ILE A 115 7.04 -6.18 -0.01
C ILE A 115 5.92 -6.29 1.04
N GLY A 116 4.73 -5.74 0.77
CA GLY A 116 3.58 -5.83 1.66
C GLY A 116 3.18 -7.26 1.98
N VAL A 117 3.14 -8.12 0.95
CA VAL A 117 2.86 -9.56 1.11
C VAL A 117 3.97 -10.25 1.90
N ALA A 118 5.23 -10.01 1.55
CA ALA A 118 6.38 -10.64 2.19
C ALA A 118 6.43 -10.31 3.68
N VAL A 119 6.35 -9.02 4.04
CA VAL A 119 6.38 -8.57 5.43
C VAL A 119 5.12 -9.02 6.19
N GLY A 120 3.95 -9.01 5.55
CA GLY A 120 2.73 -9.54 6.14
C GLY A 120 2.82 -11.05 6.42
N THR A 121 3.50 -11.80 5.55
CA THR A 121 3.68 -13.25 5.69
C THR A 121 4.73 -13.60 6.75
N THR A 122 5.89 -12.94 6.71
CA THR A 122 6.98 -13.20 7.67
C THR A 122 6.69 -12.66 9.06
N GLY A 123 5.79 -11.69 9.15
CA GLY A 123 5.57 -10.91 10.36
C GLY A 123 6.55 -9.76 10.53
N ALA A 124 6.39 -9.02 11.61
CA ALA A 124 7.15 -7.81 11.87
C ALA A 124 8.59 -8.04 12.36
N GLY A 125 8.93 -9.25 12.78
CA GLY A 125 10.18 -9.55 13.48
C GLY A 125 10.15 -9.13 14.95
N SER A 126 11.21 -9.45 15.70
CA SER A 126 11.28 -9.20 17.13
C SER A 126 11.40 -7.70 17.46
N TYR A 127 12.00 -6.89 16.60
CA TYR A 127 12.14 -5.44 16.79
C TYR A 127 10.92 -4.66 16.34
N SER A 128 9.73 -5.00 16.87
CA SER A 128 8.44 -4.47 16.43
C SER A 128 7.45 -4.34 17.57
N LEU A 129 6.41 -3.53 17.40
CA LEU A 129 5.32 -3.46 18.35
C LEU A 129 4.49 -4.75 18.40
N ASP A 130 4.31 -5.46 17.28
CA ASP A 130 3.68 -6.78 17.28
C ASP A 130 4.48 -7.77 18.12
N GLY A 131 5.82 -7.68 18.11
CA GLY A 131 6.70 -8.48 18.96
C GLY A 131 6.53 -8.18 20.43
N VAL A 132 6.52 -6.90 20.80
CA VAL A 132 6.35 -6.46 22.20
C VAL A 132 4.97 -6.83 22.74
N LEU A 133 3.93 -6.76 21.90
CA LEU A 133 2.54 -7.05 22.27
C LEU A 133 2.17 -8.55 22.18
N GLY A 134 3.09 -9.41 21.75
CA GLY A 134 2.83 -10.84 21.57
C GLY A 134 1.88 -11.18 20.42
N LEU A 135 1.74 -10.29 19.43
CA LEU A 135 0.81 -10.43 18.30
C LEU A 135 1.43 -11.14 17.07
N THR A 136 2.71 -11.46 17.11
CA THR A 136 3.43 -12.05 15.96
C THR A 136 2.80 -13.34 15.46
N GLY A 137 2.32 -14.21 16.36
CA GLY A 137 1.66 -15.47 15.99
C GLY A 137 0.32 -15.29 15.26
N VAL A 138 -0.35 -14.16 15.47
CA VAL A 138 -1.64 -13.82 14.83
C VAL A 138 -1.43 -13.23 13.45
N PHE A 139 -0.39 -12.40 13.30
CA PHE A 139 -0.13 -11.61 12.11
C PHE A 139 1.10 -12.10 11.31
N SER A 140 1.35 -13.41 11.29
CA SER A 140 2.43 -14.01 10.51
C SER A 140 2.05 -15.38 9.94
N GLY A 141 2.92 -15.99 9.14
CA GLY A 141 2.69 -17.28 8.50
C GLY A 141 1.51 -17.27 7.54
N LEU A 142 0.74 -18.36 7.51
CA LEU A 142 -0.42 -18.48 6.63
C LEU A 142 -1.51 -17.43 6.91
N PRO A 143 -1.91 -17.15 8.16
CA PRO A 143 -2.83 -16.05 8.44
C PRO A 143 -2.34 -14.70 7.93
N GLY A 144 -1.08 -14.37 8.16
CA GLY A 144 -0.46 -13.15 7.68
C GLY A 144 -0.45 -13.04 6.16
N PHE A 145 -0.13 -14.13 5.46
CA PHE A 145 -0.23 -14.21 3.99
C PHE A 145 -1.66 -13.98 3.50
N LEU A 146 -2.64 -14.65 4.07
CA LEU A 146 -4.04 -14.51 3.65
C LEU A 146 -4.55 -13.08 3.86
N ILE A 147 -4.21 -12.46 4.99
CA ILE A 147 -4.57 -11.08 5.27
C ILE A 147 -3.90 -10.15 4.26
N ALA A 148 -2.57 -10.22 4.13
CA ALA A 148 -1.80 -9.28 3.30
C ALA A 148 -2.10 -9.46 1.80
N ALA A 149 -2.03 -10.68 1.29
CA ALA A 149 -2.19 -10.95 -0.14
C ALA A 149 -3.68 -10.97 -0.53
N ILE A 150 -4.45 -11.89 0.04
CA ILE A 150 -5.85 -12.08 -0.37
C ILE A 150 -6.72 -10.91 0.09
N GLY A 151 -6.57 -10.49 1.37
CA GLY A 151 -7.31 -9.33 1.89
C GLY A 151 -6.97 -8.04 1.14
N GLY A 152 -5.69 -7.78 0.87
CA GLY A 152 -5.25 -6.61 0.11
C GLY A 152 -5.76 -6.60 -1.34
N LEU A 153 -5.63 -7.71 -2.05
CA LEU A 153 -6.16 -7.85 -3.41
C LEU A 153 -7.69 -7.72 -3.44
N ALA A 154 -8.39 -8.34 -2.49
CA ALA A 154 -9.84 -8.24 -2.40
C ALA A 154 -10.31 -6.79 -2.14
N ALA A 155 -9.67 -6.09 -1.20
CA ALA A 155 -9.99 -4.70 -0.87
C ALA A 155 -9.75 -3.75 -2.05
N GLY A 156 -8.58 -3.84 -2.71
CA GLY A 156 -8.26 -3.04 -3.89
C GLY A 156 -9.18 -3.34 -5.07
N SER A 157 -9.47 -4.63 -5.31
CA SER A 157 -10.40 -5.04 -6.38
C SER A 157 -11.82 -4.56 -6.10
N ALA A 158 -12.31 -4.69 -4.87
CA ALA A 158 -13.63 -4.18 -4.48
C ALA A 158 -13.73 -2.67 -4.69
N GLN A 159 -12.70 -1.92 -4.31
CA GLN A 159 -12.66 -0.47 -4.54
C GLN A 159 -12.72 -0.13 -6.03
N LEU A 160 -11.98 -0.85 -6.89
CA LEU A 160 -12.03 -0.66 -8.34
C LEU A 160 -13.40 -1.03 -8.92
N ILE A 161 -13.97 -2.17 -8.56
CA ILE A 161 -15.27 -2.63 -9.05
C ILE A 161 -16.38 -1.63 -8.70
N VAL A 162 -16.37 -1.12 -7.48
CA VAL A 162 -17.43 -0.23 -6.99
C VAL A 162 -17.29 1.19 -7.54
N PHE A 163 -16.08 1.74 -7.63
CA PHE A 163 -15.88 3.17 -7.83
C PHE A 163 -15.17 3.57 -9.13
N TYR A 164 -14.50 2.61 -9.80
CA TYR A 164 -13.76 2.93 -11.02
C TYR A 164 -14.73 2.98 -12.22
N ARG A 165 -14.85 4.17 -12.80
CA ARG A 165 -15.68 4.46 -13.98
C ARG A 165 -14.84 5.26 -14.97
N PRO A 166 -14.03 4.58 -15.79
CA PRO A 166 -13.20 5.26 -16.78
C PRO A 166 -14.07 6.07 -17.73
N LEU A 167 -13.56 7.24 -18.13
CA LEU A 167 -14.22 8.04 -19.15
C LEU A 167 -14.20 7.24 -20.46
N SER A 168 -15.35 7.08 -21.10
CA SER A 168 -15.43 6.53 -22.44
C SER A 168 -14.68 7.48 -23.38
N VAL A 169 -13.61 6.98 -24.01
CA VAL A 169 -13.00 7.67 -25.15
C VAL A 169 -14.05 7.56 -26.27
N THR A 170 -14.81 8.62 -26.49
CA THR A 170 -15.59 8.76 -27.72
C THR A 170 -14.58 8.84 -28.85
N ALA A 171 -14.50 7.76 -29.64
CA ALA A 171 -13.73 7.76 -30.87
C ALA A 171 -14.34 8.84 -31.78
N SER A 172 -13.60 9.92 -31.99
CA SER A 172 -13.87 10.98 -32.99
C SER A 172 -13.24 10.58 -34.30
#